data_2c38cd9ae0881fb50bf5d1390d579ee3
#
_entry.id   2c38cd9ae0881fb50bf5d1390d579ee3
#
_cell.length_a   1.000
_cell.length_b   1.000
_cell.length_c   1.000
_cell.angle_alpha   90.00
_cell.angle_beta   90.00
_cell.angle_gamma   90.00
#
_symmetry.space_group_name_H-M   'P 1'
#
loop_
_entity.id
_entity.type
_entity.pdbx_description
1 polymer ?
#
loop_
_entity_poly.entity_id
_entity_poly.type
_entity_poly.pdbx_seq_one_letter_code
_entity_poly.pdbx_strand_id
1 'polypeptide(L)'
;MPDQSGARGLRIAVLSRAVAPLHGVGGLERSTHDLVRHLVARGVRVTVLTRPPTKAVDWAQPGLAFRYVPYTTFPFAGRRGTTILDRSTAYPLFGCRLGRLAARLAAGGEVDVVYGLGASTLGYALARHRSPATTVPLVMNPQGLEEFGGADGSYGGRPSKRFAYAPLRAAVLRSAAAADRVIATDRSLEPLIARTLGVEAGRLRLVPNAVDLTACDALASPPDGARMRQAHGFGTGEVVLLSVARIERNKGLHVLADALGVLGDLPWRWVVVGDGPFKGSLEARIAARGIGARTLLAGRVDDAALHAWYEAATLFVHPTQYEGSSIVTLEAMAHRRPVVASSAGGLPDKVRPGETGWLVPPGNAAALAAALRAAMAPGTPLNTMGAAGRALVEAEFSWVRSAARMQAVFDELRHGAGAGSHSDA
;
A
#
# COMPACT_ATOMS: atom_id res chain seq x y z
N MET A 1 19.16 -44.11 -3.93
CA MET A 1 18.69 -43.60 -2.63
C MET A 1 18.51 -42.11 -2.80
N PRO A 2 17.30 -41.54 -2.74
CA PRO A 2 17.15 -40.10 -2.82
C PRO A 2 17.64 -39.48 -1.49
N ASP A 3 18.45 -38.44 -1.65
CA ASP A 3 19.04 -37.63 -0.58
C ASP A 3 17.95 -37.09 0.37
N GLN A 4 17.92 -37.60 1.60
CA GLN A 4 17.05 -37.15 2.69
C GLN A 4 17.71 -35.99 3.49
N SER A 5 18.36 -35.05 2.83
CA SER A 5 18.62 -33.74 3.43
C SER A 5 17.34 -32.92 3.36
N GLY A 6 16.38 -33.26 4.21
CA GLY A 6 15.08 -32.54 4.34
C GLY A 6 15.31 -31.10 4.77
N ALA A 7 15.55 -30.22 3.81
CA ALA A 7 15.56 -28.79 4.05
C ALA A 7 14.20 -28.39 4.66
N ARG A 8 14.17 -28.19 5.98
CA ARG A 8 12.97 -27.70 6.69
C ARG A 8 12.48 -26.46 5.96
N GLY A 9 11.21 -26.47 5.49
CA GLY A 9 10.59 -25.34 4.80
C GLY A 9 10.75 -24.04 5.62
N LEU A 10 10.91 -22.93 4.95
CA LEU A 10 11.08 -21.60 5.56
C LEU A 10 9.90 -21.28 6.50
N ARG A 11 10.20 -20.82 7.72
CA ARG A 11 9.24 -20.44 8.76
C ARG A 11 9.43 -18.97 9.12
N ILE A 12 8.38 -18.17 9.00
CA ILE A 12 8.47 -16.74 9.30
C ILE A 12 7.43 -16.29 10.33
N ALA A 13 7.79 -15.31 11.14
CA ALA A 13 6.85 -14.54 11.94
C ALA A 13 6.54 -13.21 11.24
N VAL A 14 5.26 -12.93 10.98
CA VAL A 14 4.80 -11.66 10.40
C VAL A 14 4.17 -10.80 11.49
N LEU A 15 4.78 -9.65 11.79
CA LEU A 15 4.34 -8.71 12.81
C LEU A 15 3.55 -7.57 12.18
N SER A 16 2.25 -7.52 12.41
CA SER A 16 1.38 -6.46 11.89
C SER A 16 0.34 -6.02 12.91
N ARG A 17 0.07 -4.71 12.98
CA ARG A 17 -1.01 -4.17 13.82
C ARG A 17 -2.38 -4.60 13.32
N ALA A 18 -2.55 -4.70 12.02
CA ALA A 18 -3.82 -5.05 11.38
C ALA A 18 -3.58 -5.81 10.08
N VAL A 19 -4.45 -6.76 9.79
CA VAL A 19 -4.42 -7.61 8.58
C VAL A 19 -5.86 -7.79 8.11
N ALA A 20 -6.13 -7.68 6.82
CA ALA A 20 -7.42 -8.08 6.26
C ALA A 20 -7.55 -9.62 6.27
N PRO A 21 -8.74 -10.18 6.36
CA PRO A 21 -10.01 -9.52 6.65
C PRO A 21 -10.28 -9.34 8.15
N LEU A 22 -9.35 -9.70 9.03
CA LEU A 22 -9.53 -9.72 10.49
C LEU A 22 -9.81 -8.33 11.10
N HIS A 23 -9.30 -7.26 10.48
CA HIS A 23 -9.28 -5.93 11.09
C HIS A 23 -9.79 -4.81 10.17
N GLY A 24 -10.34 -5.15 9.02
CA GLY A 24 -10.81 -4.19 8.02
C GLY A 24 -10.16 -4.39 6.65
N VAL A 25 -10.44 -3.47 5.72
CA VAL A 25 -10.10 -3.61 4.31
C VAL A 25 -9.30 -2.39 3.77
N GLY A 26 -8.40 -1.84 4.56
CA GLY A 26 -7.48 -0.80 4.09
C GLY A 26 -6.40 -1.37 3.16
N GLY A 27 -5.75 -0.52 2.37
CA GLY A 27 -4.72 -0.95 1.43
C GLY A 27 -3.56 -1.69 2.09
N LEU A 28 -3.17 -1.26 3.30
CA LEU A 28 -2.13 -1.90 4.07
C LEU A 28 -2.52 -3.29 4.57
N GLU A 29 -3.72 -3.38 5.11
CA GLU A 29 -4.29 -4.62 5.62
C GLU A 29 -4.42 -5.65 4.49
N ARG A 30 -4.86 -5.23 3.30
CA ARG A 30 -4.91 -6.07 2.09
C ARG A 30 -3.53 -6.50 1.63
N SER A 31 -2.56 -5.59 1.52
CA SER A 31 -1.18 -5.94 1.12
C SER A 31 -0.56 -6.98 2.04
N THR A 32 -0.79 -6.86 3.36
CA THR A 32 -0.27 -7.85 4.32
C THR A 32 -0.96 -9.20 4.14
N HIS A 33 -2.28 -9.22 3.96
CA HIS A 33 -3.05 -10.42 3.68
C HIS A 33 -2.55 -11.15 2.43
N ASP A 34 -2.44 -10.41 1.32
CA ASP A 34 -2.07 -10.97 0.03
C ASP A 34 -0.64 -11.50 0.02
N LEU A 35 0.30 -10.76 0.64
CA LEU A 35 1.65 -11.24 0.83
C LEU A 35 1.68 -12.56 1.62
N VAL A 36 0.98 -12.64 2.75
CA VAL A 36 0.90 -13.85 3.59
C VAL A 36 0.31 -15.02 2.79
N ARG A 37 -0.80 -14.81 2.10
CA ARG A 37 -1.47 -15.82 1.29
C ARG A 37 -0.55 -16.39 0.21
N HIS A 38 0.16 -15.53 -0.52
CA HIS A 38 1.06 -15.94 -1.59
C HIS A 38 2.35 -16.60 -1.06
N LEU A 39 2.87 -16.20 0.10
CA LEU A 39 3.99 -16.88 0.74
C LEU A 39 3.60 -18.29 1.19
N VAL A 40 2.42 -18.45 1.78
CA VAL A 40 1.91 -19.78 2.18
C VAL A 40 1.68 -20.66 0.96
N ALA A 41 1.12 -20.14 -0.13
CA ALA A 41 0.97 -20.86 -1.40
C ALA A 41 2.31 -21.31 -2.00
N ARG A 42 3.42 -20.67 -1.64
CA ARG A 42 4.80 -21.04 -2.00
C ARG A 42 5.46 -22.02 -1.02
N GLY A 43 4.73 -22.54 -0.06
CA GLY A 43 5.22 -23.49 0.95
C GLY A 43 5.92 -22.87 2.14
N VAL A 44 5.89 -21.53 2.30
CA VAL A 44 6.40 -20.86 3.49
C VAL A 44 5.42 -21.05 4.65
N ARG A 45 5.91 -21.47 5.81
CA ARG A 45 5.10 -21.52 7.03
C ARG A 45 5.08 -20.15 7.69
N VAL A 46 3.89 -19.57 7.84
CA VAL A 46 3.71 -18.20 8.33
C VAL A 46 2.97 -18.20 9.67
N THR A 47 3.56 -17.57 10.67
CA THR A 47 2.88 -17.23 11.92
C THR A 47 2.63 -15.73 11.97
N VAL A 48 1.36 -15.32 11.87
CA VAL A 48 0.96 -13.91 11.96
C VAL A 48 0.75 -13.51 13.40
N LEU A 49 1.53 -12.55 13.88
CA LEU A 49 1.39 -11.92 15.18
C LEU A 49 0.63 -10.60 15.01
N THR A 50 -0.57 -10.51 15.57
CA THR A 50 -1.46 -9.36 15.39
C THR A 50 -2.39 -9.17 16.58
N ARG A 51 -3.23 -8.14 16.56
CA ARG A 51 -4.28 -7.96 17.57
C ARG A 51 -5.42 -8.97 17.35
N PRO A 52 -6.26 -9.22 18.35
CA PRO A 52 -7.45 -10.05 18.20
C PRO A 52 -8.34 -9.53 17.06
N PRO A 53 -9.01 -10.41 16.30
CA PRO A 53 -9.90 -10.02 15.22
C PRO A 53 -11.09 -9.22 15.75
N THR A 54 -11.58 -8.28 14.95
CA THR A 54 -12.77 -7.48 15.30
C THR A 54 -14.09 -8.18 14.92
N LYS A 55 -14.00 -9.20 14.06
CA LYS A 55 -15.12 -10.06 13.64
C LYS A 55 -14.59 -11.49 13.54
N ALA A 56 -15.45 -12.47 13.75
CA ALA A 56 -15.14 -13.86 13.44
C ALA A 56 -14.92 -13.99 11.94
N VAL A 57 -13.75 -14.42 11.55
CA VAL A 57 -13.37 -14.64 10.14
C VAL A 57 -12.65 -15.98 10.09
N ASP A 58 -13.12 -16.86 9.23
CA ASP A 58 -12.39 -18.08 8.91
C ASP A 58 -11.32 -17.76 7.87
N TRP A 59 -10.07 -17.75 8.33
CA TRP A 59 -8.89 -17.66 7.47
C TRP A 59 -7.92 -18.77 7.90
N ALA A 60 -8.45 -19.99 7.96
CA ALA A 60 -7.66 -21.17 8.23
C ALA A 60 -7.13 -21.76 6.92
N GLN A 61 -5.81 -21.97 6.86
CA GLN A 61 -5.18 -22.71 5.77
C GLN A 61 -3.91 -23.42 6.26
N PRO A 62 -3.54 -24.57 5.68
CA PRO A 62 -2.30 -25.25 6.03
C PRO A 62 -1.08 -24.33 5.89
N GLY A 63 -0.20 -24.32 6.88
CA GLY A 63 0.99 -23.48 6.87
C GLY A 63 0.78 -22.06 7.41
N LEU A 64 -0.45 -21.67 7.79
CA LEU A 64 -0.75 -20.39 8.42
C LEU A 64 -1.19 -20.58 9.88
N ALA A 65 -0.57 -19.82 10.77
CA ALA A 65 -0.95 -19.76 12.20
C ALA A 65 -1.11 -18.31 12.66
N PHE A 66 -1.93 -18.10 13.68
CA PHE A 66 -2.13 -16.79 14.29
C PHE A 66 -1.76 -16.81 15.76
N ARG A 67 -1.15 -15.74 16.24
CA ARG A 67 -0.92 -15.45 17.64
C ARG A 67 -1.43 -14.04 17.94
N TYR A 68 -2.36 -13.90 18.84
CA TYR A 68 -2.99 -12.64 19.16
C TYR A 68 -2.38 -11.99 20.37
N VAL A 69 -2.14 -10.68 20.28
CA VAL A 69 -1.64 -9.85 21.38
C VAL A 69 -2.65 -8.72 21.60
N PRO A 70 -3.09 -8.47 22.85
CA PRO A 70 -4.04 -7.40 23.12
C PRO A 70 -3.51 -6.03 22.70
N TYR A 71 -4.34 -5.30 21.95
CA TYR A 71 -4.10 -3.91 21.55
C TYR A 71 -4.99 -3.00 22.40
N THR A 72 -4.39 -2.20 23.24
CA THR A 72 -5.10 -1.25 24.08
C THR A 72 -5.10 0.10 23.40
N THR A 73 -6.25 0.55 22.91
CA THR A 73 -6.45 1.91 22.40
C THR A 73 -6.73 2.88 23.55
N PHE A 74 -6.50 4.18 23.31
CA PHE A 74 -6.93 5.20 24.28
C PHE A 74 -8.46 5.22 24.44
N PRO A 75 -8.98 5.58 25.61
CA PRO A 75 -10.42 5.55 25.92
C PRO A 75 -11.32 6.35 24.96
N PHE A 76 -10.75 7.28 24.21
CA PHE A 76 -11.44 8.14 23.23
C PHE A 76 -10.93 7.94 21.80
N ALA A 77 -10.39 6.75 21.48
CA ALA A 77 -9.98 6.42 20.13
C ALA A 77 -11.15 6.63 19.15
N GLY A 78 -10.93 7.46 18.11
CA GLY A 78 -11.97 7.82 17.13
C GLY A 78 -12.41 9.29 17.17
N ARG A 79 -12.15 10.05 18.22
CA ARG A 79 -12.34 11.51 18.21
C ARG A 79 -11.21 12.22 17.45
N ARG A 80 -11.48 13.37 16.83
CA ARG A 80 -10.47 14.18 16.16
C ARG A 80 -9.30 14.49 17.13
N GLY A 81 -8.07 14.13 16.74
CA GLY A 81 -6.86 14.29 17.55
C GLY A 81 -6.41 13.06 18.34
N THR A 82 -7.29 12.17 18.78
CA THR A 82 -6.90 10.96 19.53
C THR A 82 -6.26 9.89 18.64
N THR A 83 -6.54 9.89 17.32
CA THR A 83 -5.89 9.00 16.36
C THR A 83 -4.38 9.20 16.32
N ILE A 84 -3.90 10.45 16.47
CA ILE A 84 -2.46 10.76 16.50
C ILE A 84 -1.84 10.21 17.79
N LEU A 85 -2.50 10.38 18.94
CA LEU A 85 -2.05 9.85 20.22
C LEU A 85 -2.00 8.31 20.21
N ASP A 86 -3.03 7.66 19.68
CA ASP A 86 -3.08 6.21 19.55
C ASP A 86 -1.95 5.69 18.66
N ARG A 87 -1.74 6.30 17.49
CA ARG A 87 -0.62 5.94 16.59
C ARG A 87 0.75 6.20 17.23
N SER A 88 0.87 7.23 18.05
CA SER A 88 2.17 7.66 18.61
C SER A 88 2.56 6.92 19.88
N THR A 89 1.63 6.36 20.62
CA THR A 89 1.88 5.73 21.92
C THR A 89 1.40 4.29 21.97
N ALA A 90 0.13 4.03 21.72
CA ALA A 90 -0.44 2.68 21.80
C ALA A 90 0.18 1.73 20.76
N TYR A 91 0.48 2.22 19.53
CA TYR A 91 1.08 1.39 18.50
C TYR A 91 2.54 0.98 18.83
N PRO A 92 3.47 1.86 19.23
CA PRO A 92 4.79 1.44 19.69
C PRO A 92 4.75 0.49 20.89
N LEU A 93 3.87 0.70 21.88
CA LEU A 93 3.68 -0.21 23.00
C LEU A 93 3.20 -1.59 22.55
N PHE A 94 2.27 -1.64 21.62
CA PHE A 94 1.83 -2.86 20.99
C PHE A 94 2.98 -3.57 20.26
N GLY A 95 3.79 -2.81 19.49
CA GLY A 95 4.99 -3.32 18.84
C GLY A 95 5.99 -3.92 19.81
N CYS A 96 6.13 -3.33 21.01
CA CYS A 96 6.94 -3.94 22.09
C CYS A 96 6.39 -5.32 22.52
N ARG A 97 5.08 -5.47 22.63
CA ARG A 97 4.44 -6.74 23.03
C ARG A 97 4.57 -7.79 21.92
N LEU A 98 4.28 -7.41 20.66
CA LEU A 98 4.47 -8.28 19.48
C LEU A 98 5.90 -8.78 19.37
N GLY A 99 6.86 -7.86 19.46
CA GLY A 99 8.27 -8.19 19.30
C GLY A 99 8.81 -9.09 20.41
N ARG A 100 8.33 -8.97 21.67
CA ARG A 100 8.66 -9.90 22.74
C ARG A 100 8.14 -11.31 22.46
N LEU A 101 6.94 -11.43 21.87
CA LEU A 101 6.41 -12.73 21.45
C LEU A 101 7.23 -13.32 20.32
N ALA A 102 7.57 -12.51 19.31
CA ALA A 102 8.46 -12.94 18.21
C ALA A 102 9.82 -13.39 18.71
N ALA A 103 10.42 -12.69 19.70
CA ALA A 103 11.70 -13.10 20.30
C ALA A 103 11.61 -14.46 21.02
N ARG A 104 10.48 -14.77 21.67
CA ARG A 104 10.25 -16.09 22.27
C ARG A 104 10.16 -17.19 21.21
N LEU A 105 9.44 -16.94 20.11
CA LEU A 105 9.34 -17.90 18.99
C LEU A 105 10.72 -18.13 18.33
N ALA A 106 11.52 -17.08 18.18
CA ALA A 106 12.87 -17.18 17.66
C ALA A 106 13.80 -18.00 18.59
N ALA A 107 13.80 -17.70 19.89
CA ALA A 107 14.58 -18.44 20.89
C ALA A 107 14.14 -19.91 21.01
N GLY A 108 12.87 -20.21 20.80
CA GLY A 108 12.32 -21.58 20.72
C GLY A 108 12.60 -22.29 19.41
N GLY A 109 13.27 -21.66 18.44
CA GLY A 109 13.54 -22.25 17.14
C GLY A 109 12.28 -22.49 16.29
N GLU A 110 11.19 -21.74 16.57
CA GLU A 110 9.92 -21.90 15.85
C GLU A 110 9.87 -21.11 14.51
N VAL A 111 10.74 -20.09 14.37
CA VAL A 111 10.81 -19.23 13.19
C VAL A 111 12.26 -19.03 12.75
N ASP A 112 12.48 -18.83 11.46
CA ASP A 112 13.79 -18.65 10.85
C ASP A 112 14.06 -17.16 10.51
N VAL A 113 12.99 -16.37 10.30
CA VAL A 113 13.03 -14.92 10.01
C VAL A 113 11.84 -14.22 10.66
N VAL A 114 12.06 -13.00 11.15
CA VAL A 114 10.99 -12.10 11.58
C VAL A 114 10.80 -11.01 10.53
N TYR A 115 9.59 -10.88 10.00
CA TYR A 115 9.17 -9.79 9.12
C TYR A 115 8.15 -8.92 9.81
N GLY A 116 8.27 -7.61 9.72
CA GLY A 116 7.28 -6.75 10.35
C GLY A 116 7.14 -5.36 9.76
N LEU A 117 6.00 -4.75 10.06
CA LEU A 117 5.53 -3.50 9.48
C LEU A 117 5.73 -2.36 10.48
N GLY A 118 6.52 -1.35 10.10
CA GLY A 118 6.73 -0.15 10.88
C GLY A 118 7.11 -0.42 12.35
N ALA A 119 6.42 0.24 13.28
CA ALA A 119 6.67 0.09 14.73
C ALA A 119 6.26 -1.27 15.32
N SER A 120 5.62 -2.17 14.57
CA SER A 120 5.29 -3.53 15.04
C SER A 120 6.54 -4.32 15.43
N THR A 121 7.70 -3.97 14.89
CA THR A 121 8.99 -4.66 15.11
C THR A 121 9.77 -4.14 16.32
N LEU A 122 9.34 -3.05 16.96
CA LEU A 122 10.10 -2.37 18.01
C LEU A 122 10.58 -3.30 19.13
N GLY A 123 9.70 -4.14 19.65
CA GLY A 123 10.06 -5.05 20.76
C GLY A 123 11.07 -6.12 20.34
N TYR A 124 11.05 -6.55 19.08
CA TYR A 124 12.02 -7.48 18.53
C TYR A 124 13.39 -6.80 18.30
N ALA A 125 13.39 -5.59 17.78
CA ALA A 125 14.60 -4.78 17.67
C ALA A 125 15.30 -4.56 19.01
N LEU A 126 14.53 -4.29 20.07
CA LEU A 126 15.05 -4.18 21.43
C LEU A 126 15.58 -5.51 22.00
N ALA A 127 14.91 -6.63 21.70
CA ALA A 127 15.37 -7.97 22.10
C ALA A 127 16.71 -8.34 21.42
N ARG A 128 16.85 -8.06 20.12
CA ARG A 128 18.11 -8.27 19.37
C ARG A 128 19.30 -7.52 19.98
N HIS A 129 19.07 -6.28 20.40
CA HIS A 129 20.13 -5.49 21.05
C HIS A 129 20.57 -6.09 22.41
N ARG A 130 19.64 -6.72 23.16
CA ARG A 130 19.93 -7.28 24.48
C ARG A 130 20.51 -8.69 24.44
N SER A 131 20.07 -9.50 23.48
CA SER A 131 20.41 -10.94 23.39
C SER A 131 20.53 -11.36 21.92
N PRO A 132 21.58 -10.92 21.20
CA PRO A 132 21.74 -11.21 19.75
C PRO A 132 21.74 -12.71 19.43
N ALA A 133 22.36 -13.52 20.27
CA ALA A 133 22.55 -14.97 20.04
C ALA A 133 21.23 -15.77 20.03
N THR A 134 20.13 -15.22 20.56
CA THR A 134 18.82 -15.89 20.62
C THR A 134 17.84 -15.34 19.59
N THR A 135 18.30 -14.54 18.64
CA THR A 135 17.43 -13.90 17.64
C THR A 135 17.78 -14.40 16.23
N VAL A 136 16.74 -14.41 15.39
CA VAL A 136 16.88 -14.67 13.95
C VAL A 136 16.84 -13.34 13.18
N PRO A 137 17.19 -13.34 11.87
CA PRO A 137 17.17 -12.12 11.06
C PRO A 137 15.85 -11.37 11.11
N LEU A 138 15.94 -10.03 11.06
CA LEU A 138 14.81 -9.09 11.03
C LEU A 138 14.72 -8.40 9.67
N VAL A 139 13.59 -8.53 9.02
CA VAL A 139 13.21 -7.76 7.83
C VAL A 139 12.13 -6.76 8.21
N MET A 140 12.34 -5.48 7.92
CA MET A 140 11.40 -4.41 8.24
C MET A 140 10.86 -3.77 6.98
N ASN A 141 9.54 -3.56 6.93
CA ASN A 141 8.88 -2.72 5.94
C ASN A 141 8.39 -1.43 6.63
N PRO A 142 9.00 -0.26 6.38
CA PRO A 142 8.64 1.00 7.03
C PRO A 142 7.32 1.59 6.52
N GLN A 143 6.83 1.13 5.38
CA GLN A 143 5.64 1.65 4.71
C GLN A 143 5.80 3.10 4.18
N GLY A 144 4.74 3.94 4.26
CA GLY A 144 4.71 5.25 3.60
C GLY A 144 5.47 6.38 4.29
N LEU A 145 6.07 6.19 5.47
CA LEU A 145 6.80 7.22 6.25
C LEU A 145 5.98 8.50 6.54
N GLU A 146 4.66 8.39 6.65
CA GLU A 146 3.76 9.53 6.94
C GLU A 146 4.15 10.28 8.23
N GLU A 147 4.63 9.56 9.24
CA GLU A 147 5.08 10.11 10.51
C GLU A 147 6.33 11.01 10.40
N PHE A 148 7.05 10.91 9.30
CA PHE A 148 8.22 11.76 8.99
C PHE A 148 7.87 12.95 8.09
N GLY A 149 6.61 13.08 7.65
CA GLY A 149 6.15 14.21 6.85
C GLY A 149 6.15 13.96 5.35
N GLY A 150 6.35 12.73 4.89
CA GLY A 150 6.40 12.38 3.47
C GLY A 150 7.69 12.81 2.76
N ALA A 151 7.72 12.66 1.44
CA ALA A 151 8.92 12.84 0.61
C ALA A 151 9.49 14.28 0.63
N ASP A 152 8.63 15.27 0.78
CA ASP A 152 8.96 16.70 0.67
C ASP A 152 8.76 17.49 1.97
N GLY A 153 8.45 16.81 3.08
CA GLY A 153 8.14 17.47 4.35
C GLY A 153 6.79 18.20 4.38
N SER A 154 6.07 18.24 3.27
CA SER A 154 4.82 19.01 3.12
C SER A 154 3.68 18.48 3.98
N TYR A 155 3.72 17.19 4.32
CA TYR A 155 2.71 16.54 5.16
C TYR A 155 2.92 16.79 6.66
N GLY A 156 4.11 17.21 7.05
CA GLY A 156 4.51 17.51 8.43
C GLY A 156 4.08 18.89 8.98
N GLY A 157 3.33 19.64 8.27
CA GLY A 157 2.82 21.01 8.27
C GLY A 157 2.64 21.81 9.56
N ARG A 158 2.68 21.24 10.77
CA ARG A 158 2.69 21.99 12.04
C ARG A 158 3.71 21.38 13.00
N PRO A 159 4.54 22.21 13.68
CA PRO A 159 5.50 21.74 14.68
C PRO A 159 4.87 20.81 15.73
N SER A 160 3.62 21.10 16.13
CA SER A 160 2.85 20.28 17.06
C SER A 160 2.62 18.84 16.59
N LYS A 161 2.40 18.61 15.29
CA LYS A 161 2.26 17.24 14.74
C LYS A 161 3.60 16.50 14.75
N ARG A 162 4.71 17.17 14.44
CA ARG A 162 6.05 16.58 14.50
C ARG A 162 6.38 16.09 15.91
N PHE A 163 6.03 16.88 16.92
CA PHE A 163 6.20 16.52 18.33
C PHE A 163 5.29 15.33 18.71
N ALA A 164 4.03 15.37 18.31
CA ALA A 164 3.07 14.32 18.60
C ALA A 164 3.47 12.94 18.01
N TYR A 165 4.17 12.91 16.89
CA TYR A 165 4.67 11.66 16.26
C TYR A 165 6.06 11.23 16.77
N ALA A 166 6.71 11.96 17.68
CA ALA A 166 8.06 11.65 18.12
C ALA A 166 8.25 10.21 18.66
N PRO A 167 7.34 9.66 19.50
CA PRO A 167 7.49 8.27 19.96
C PRO A 167 7.39 7.23 18.83
N LEU A 168 6.47 7.44 17.88
CA LEU A 168 6.34 6.56 16.72
C LEU A 168 7.59 6.61 15.83
N ARG A 169 8.09 7.82 15.55
CA ARG A 169 9.32 8.02 14.78
C ARG A 169 10.51 7.32 15.44
N ALA A 170 10.68 7.50 16.75
CA ALA A 170 11.74 6.84 17.50
C ALA A 170 11.63 5.30 17.44
N ALA A 171 10.39 4.77 17.48
CA ALA A 171 10.14 3.34 17.34
C ALA A 171 10.54 2.81 15.95
N VAL A 172 10.14 3.53 14.88
CA VAL A 172 10.45 3.17 13.50
C VAL A 172 11.96 3.26 13.23
N LEU A 173 12.64 4.31 13.71
CA LEU A 173 14.09 4.47 13.57
C LEU A 173 14.86 3.34 14.27
N ARG A 174 14.48 2.99 15.52
CA ARG A 174 15.09 1.87 16.25
C ARG A 174 14.88 0.54 15.54
N SER A 175 13.69 0.33 14.99
CA SER A 175 13.38 -0.87 14.21
C SER A 175 14.22 -0.97 12.94
N ALA A 176 14.36 0.13 12.20
CA ALA A 176 15.16 0.19 10.98
C ALA A 176 16.68 -0.01 11.25
N ALA A 177 17.18 0.58 12.33
CA ALA A 177 18.56 0.40 12.74
C ALA A 177 18.90 -1.06 13.07
N ALA A 178 17.97 -1.79 13.70
CA ALA A 178 18.15 -3.20 14.08
C ALA A 178 17.83 -4.21 12.96
N ALA A 179 17.20 -3.80 11.85
CA ALA A 179 16.81 -4.71 10.78
C ALA A 179 18.01 -5.10 9.90
N ASP A 180 18.10 -6.37 9.49
CA ASP A 180 19.10 -6.84 8.54
C ASP A 180 18.79 -6.39 7.13
N ARG A 181 17.48 -6.32 6.79
CA ARG A 181 17.00 -5.76 5.53
C ARG A 181 15.81 -4.85 5.79
N VAL A 182 15.74 -3.78 4.99
CA VAL A 182 14.62 -2.84 4.99
C VAL A 182 13.98 -2.86 3.60
N ILE A 183 12.68 -3.04 3.55
CA ILE A 183 11.93 -3.15 2.30
C ILE A 183 11.51 -1.78 1.81
N ALA A 184 11.86 -1.47 0.57
CA ALA A 184 11.23 -0.40 -0.20
C ALA A 184 10.12 -1.01 -1.08
N THR A 185 8.95 -0.40 -1.07
CA THR A 185 7.82 -0.84 -1.92
C THR A 185 7.83 -0.21 -3.30
N ASP A 186 8.65 0.81 -3.49
CA ASP A 186 8.81 1.52 -4.75
C ASP A 186 10.25 2.03 -4.85
N ARG A 187 10.82 1.99 -6.04
CA ARG A 187 12.20 2.44 -6.31
C ARG A 187 12.36 3.93 -6.01
N SER A 188 11.36 4.71 -6.40
CA SER A 188 11.32 6.16 -6.12
C SER A 188 11.32 6.51 -4.63
N LEU A 189 10.95 5.56 -3.75
CA LEU A 189 10.99 5.74 -2.29
C LEU A 189 12.33 5.32 -1.65
N GLU A 190 13.20 4.57 -2.34
CA GLU A 190 14.47 4.11 -1.78
C GLU A 190 15.35 5.24 -1.24
N PRO A 191 15.57 6.36 -1.98
CA PRO A 191 16.38 7.46 -1.47
C PRO A 191 15.77 8.14 -0.24
N LEU A 192 14.43 8.20 -0.18
CA LEU A 192 13.72 8.75 0.96
C LEU A 192 13.89 7.86 2.20
N ILE A 193 13.71 6.55 2.04
CA ILE A 193 13.87 5.56 3.11
C ILE A 193 15.30 5.59 3.64
N ALA A 194 16.30 5.54 2.75
CA ALA A 194 17.71 5.59 3.10
C ALA A 194 18.04 6.83 3.96
N ARG A 195 17.68 8.01 3.46
CA ARG A 195 17.93 9.29 4.15
C ARG A 195 17.15 9.43 5.45
N THR A 196 15.86 9.06 5.44
CA THR A 196 14.98 9.30 6.59
C THR A 196 15.26 8.34 7.74
N LEU A 197 15.57 7.09 7.44
CA LEU A 197 15.80 6.04 8.43
C LEU A 197 17.28 5.77 8.70
N GLY A 198 18.20 6.42 7.97
CA GLY A 198 19.65 6.18 8.10
C GLY A 198 20.04 4.77 7.68
N VAL A 199 19.37 4.20 6.66
CA VAL A 199 19.62 2.84 6.20
C VAL A 199 20.59 2.86 5.01
N GLU A 200 21.65 2.08 5.10
CA GLU A 200 22.61 1.90 4.02
C GLU A 200 21.98 1.20 2.81
N ALA A 201 22.39 1.58 1.59
CA ALA A 201 21.84 1.04 0.34
C ALA A 201 21.95 -0.50 0.27
N GLY A 202 23.03 -1.09 0.78
CA GLY A 202 23.21 -2.55 0.82
C GLY A 202 22.20 -3.31 1.65
N ARG A 203 21.49 -2.63 2.57
CA ARG A 203 20.41 -3.21 3.39
C ARG A 203 19.02 -3.01 2.80
N LEU A 204 18.86 -2.17 1.78
CA LEU A 204 17.58 -1.97 1.09
C LEU A 204 17.30 -3.12 0.13
N ARG A 205 16.04 -3.53 0.06
CA ARG A 205 15.54 -4.49 -0.92
C ARG A 205 14.23 -3.99 -1.50
N LEU A 206 14.14 -3.95 -2.82
CA LEU A 206 12.92 -3.56 -3.53
C LEU A 206 11.96 -4.75 -3.63
N VAL A 207 10.85 -4.66 -2.91
CA VAL A 207 9.74 -5.61 -3.00
C VAL A 207 8.45 -4.82 -3.19
N PRO A 208 8.00 -4.61 -4.44
CA PRO A 208 6.85 -3.78 -4.73
C PRO A 208 5.57 -4.29 -4.09
N ASN A 209 4.70 -3.37 -3.67
CA ASN A 209 3.30 -3.69 -3.47
C ASN A 209 2.69 -4.14 -4.80
N ALA A 210 1.68 -5.00 -4.71
CA ALA A 210 1.16 -5.69 -5.88
C ALA A 210 -0.36 -5.81 -5.82
N VAL A 211 -0.95 -6.32 -6.89
CA VAL A 211 -2.35 -6.72 -6.97
C VAL A 211 -2.48 -8.19 -7.30
N ASP A 212 -3.59 -8.79 -6.89
CA ASP A 212 -3.98 -10.12 -7.30
C ASP A 212 -4.77 -10.04 -8.62
N LEU A 213 -4.08 -10.31 -9.71
CA LEU A 213 -4.67 -10.23 -11.05
C LEU A 213 -5.82 -11.21 -11.23
N THR A 214 -5.72 -12.42 -10.65
CA THR A 214 -6.80 -13.41 -10.71
C THR A 214 -8.05 -12.90 -9.98
N ALA A 215 -7.87 -12.26 -8.82
CA ALA A 215 -8.98 -11.66 -8.09
C ALA A 215 -9.57 -10.46 -8.86
N CYS A 216 -8.73 -9.60 -9.44
CA CYS A 216 -9.21 -8.48 -10.27
C CYS A 216 -10.06 -8.97 -11.45
N ASP A 217 -9.57 -9.97 -12.18
CA ASP A 217 -10.25 -10.53 -13.36
C ASP A 217 -11.55 -11.27 -12.99
N ALA A 218 -11.63 -11.83 -11.77
CA ALA A 218 -12.83 -12.52 -11.29
C ALA A 218 -13.92 -11.57 -10.75
N LEU A 219 -13.54 -10.36 -10.30
CA LEU A 219 -14.47 -9.42 -9.66
C LEU A 219 -15.31 -8.63 -10.66
N ALA A 220 -14.79 -8.33 -11.84
CA ALA A 220 -15.52 -7.64 -12.89
C ALA A 220 -14.93 -7.87 -14.29
N SER A 221 -15.77 -7.73 -15.28
CA SER A 221 -15.49 -7.92 -16.69
C SER A 221 -16.01 -6.72 -17.51
N PRO A 222 -15.61 -6.54 -18.78
CA PRO A 222 -16.12 -5.45 -19.62
C PRO A 222 -17.64 -5.30 -19.69
N PRO A 223 -18.45 -6.38 -19.74
CA PRO A 223 -19.92 -6.27 -19.61
C PRO A 223 -20.40 -5.64 -18.31
N ASP A 224 -19.69 -5.83 -17.19
CA ASP A 224 -20.04 -5.20 -15.90
C ASP A 224 -19.83 -3.68 -15.98
N GLY A 225 -18.73 -3.26 -16.60
CA GLY A 225 -18.48 -1.85 -16.87
C GLY A 225 -19.53 -1.21 -17.77
N ALA A 226 -19.95 -1.93 -18.81
CA ALA A 226 -21.01 -1.46 -19.70
C ALA A 226 -22.35 -1.30 -18.95
N ARG A 227 -22.73 -2.27 -18.10
CA ARG A 227 -23.91 -2.16 -17.22
C ARG A 227 -23.81 -0.98 -16.26
N MET A 228 -22.64 -0.74 -15.69
CA MET A 228 -22.39 0.37 -14.79
C MET A 228 -22.61 1.72 -15.51
N ARG A 229 -22.07 1.89 -16.72
CA ARG A 229 -22.30 3.09 -17.54
C ARG A 229 -23.77 3.29 -17.84
N GLN A 230 -24.48 2.25 -18.26
CA GLN A 230 -25.90 2.29 -18.56
C GLN A 230 -26.74 2.69 -17.34
N ALA A 231 -26.48 2.08 -16.18
CA ALA A 231 -27.18 2.35 -14.93
C ALA A 231 -27.07 3.82 -14.48
N HIS A 232 -25.96 4.49 -14.85
CA HIS A 232 -25.72 5.89 -14.52
C HIS A 232 -25.98 6.87 -15.68
N GLY A 233 -26.54 6.39 -16.80
CA GLY A 233 -26.88 7.22 -17.95
C GLY A 233 -25.67 7.82 -18.68
N PHE A 234 -24.49 7.17 -18.61
CA PHE A 234 -23.30 7.64 -19.30
C PHE A 234 -23.34 7.23 -20.78
N GLY A 235 -23.23 8.22 -21.66
CA GLY A 235 -23.23 8.04 -23.11
C GLY A 235 -21.98 7.31 -23.62
N THR A 236 -22.11 6.68 -24.81
CA THR A 236 -21.00 5.94 -25.45
C THR A 236 -19.83 6.84 -25.83
N GLY A 237 -20.09 8.13 -26.12
CA GLY A 237 -19.05 9.13 -26.45
C GLY A 237 -18.45 9.86 -25.24
N GLU A 238 -18.95 9.59 -24.02
CA GLU A 238 -18.43 10.25 -22.82
C GLU A 238 -17.19 9.56 -22.27
N VAL A 239 -16.17 10.35 -21.95
CA VAL A 239 -14.95 9.87 -21.26
C VAL A 239 -15.23 9.78 -19.77
N VAL A 240 -15.25 8.58 -19.22
CA VAL A 240 -15.44 8.36 -17.80
C VAL A 240 -14.10 8.42 -17.08
N LEU A 241 -13.91 9.46 -16.29
CA LEU A 241 -12.76 9.67 -15.42
C LEU A 241 -13.06 9.06 -14.05
N LEU A 242 -12.28 8.08 -13.61
CA LEU A 242 -12.45 7.43 -12.30
C LEU A 242 -11.36 7.87 -11.33
N SER A 243 -11.74 8.25 -10.13
CA SER A 243 -10.84 8.42 -8.99
C SER A 243 -11.29 7.54 -7.83
N VAL A 244 -10.39 6.76 -7.29
CA VAL A 244 -10.63 5.88 -6.12
C VAL A 244 -9.69 6.31 -5.00
N ALA A 245 -10.24 6.85 -3.91
CA ALA A 245 -9.43 7.29 -2.80
C ALA A 245 -10.28 7.55 -1.54
N ARG A 246 -9.64 7.49 -0.38
CA ARG A 246 -10.18 8.15 0.80
C ARG A 246 -10.25 9.66 0.53
N ILE A 247 -11.41 10.28 0.68
CA ILE A 247 -11.59 11.72 0.38
C ILE A 247 -10.91 12.56 1.48
N GLU A 248 -9.61 12.75 1.31
CA GLU A 248 -8.73 13.56 2.14
C GLU A 248 -8.06 14.64 1.28
N ARG A 249 -7.63 15.74 1.93
CA ARG A 249 -7.01 16.87 1.21
C ARG A 249 -5.79 16.45 0.39
N ASN A 250 -4.92 15.60 0.95
CA ASN A 250 -3.70 15.12 0.31
C ASN A 250 -3.96 14.24 -0.93
N LYS A 251 -5.17 13.71 -1.12
CA LYS A 251 -5.52 12.95 -2.32
C LYS A 251 -5.82 13.83 -3.54
N GLY A 252 -5.80 15.16 -3.37
CA GLY A 252 -5.77 16.11 -4.47
C GLY A 252 -7.04 16.19 -5.31
N LEU A 253 -8.16 15.59 -4.88
CA LEU A 253 -9.41 15.60 -5.65
C LEU A 253 -9.94 17.02 -5.91
N HIS A 254 -9.63 17.98 -5.03
CA HIS A 254 -9.93 19.38 -5.23
C HIS A 254 -9.11 20.00 -6.38
N VAL A 255 -7.87 19.53 -6.60
CA VAL A 255 -7.03 19.94 -7.73
C VAL A 255 -7.62 19.42 -9.04
N LEU A 256 -8.16 18.20 -9.02
CA LEU A 256 -8.88 17.66 -10.18
C LEU A 256 -10.17 18.42 -10.46
N ALA A 257 -10.94 18.80 -9.43
CA ALA A 257 -12.10 19.65 -9.62
C ALA A 257 -11.76 21.00 -10.27
N ASP A 258 -10.63 21.60 -9.89
CA ASP A 258 -10.13 22.83 -10.53
C ASP A 258 -9.74 22.60 -11.99
N ALA A 259 -9.05 21.50 -12.29
CA ALA A 259 -8.65 21.14 -13.66
C ALA A 259 -9.88 20.88 -14.54
N LEU A 260 -10.88 20.17 -14.03
CA LEU A 260 -12.09 19.87 -14.78
C LEU A 260 -12.97 21.11 -15.02
N GLY A 261 -12.92 22.09 -14.12
CA GLY A 261 -13.64 23.35 -14.28
C GLY A 261 -13.26 24.16 -15.53
N VAL A 262 -12.07 23.93 -16.09
CA VAL A 262 -11.60 24.59 -17.32
C VAL A 262 -11.70 23.70 -18.56
N LEU A 263 -12.26 22.49 -18.44
CA LEU A 263 -12.43 21.50 -19.51
C LEU A 263 -13.94 21.30 -19.87
N GLY A 264 -14.73 22.34 -19.76
CA GLY A 264 -16.17 22.28 -20.03
C GLY A 264 -16.52 21.95 -21.48
N ASP A 265 -15.60 22.18 -22.40
CA ASP A 265 -15.70 21.90 -23.83
C ASP A 265 -15.59 20.42 -24.23
N LEU A 266 -15.14 19.55 -23.29
CA LEU A 266 -14.91 18.13 -23.56
C LEU A 266 -16.01 17.25 -22.95
N PRO A 267 -16.35 16.07 -23.55
CA PRO A 267 -17.42 15.19 -23.12
C PRO A 267 -16.94 14.21 -22.03
N TRP A 268 -16.74 14.67 -20.82
CA TRP A 268 -16.30 13.83 -19.69
C TRP A 268 -17.37 13.70 -18.61
N ARG A 269 -17.29 12.60 -17.86
CA ARG A 269 -17.94 12.35 -16.56
C ARG A 269 -16.89 12.03 -15.54
N TRP A 270 -17.01 12.54 -14.33
CA TRP A 270 -16.11 12.22 -13.24
C TRP A 270 -16.79 11.41 -12.14
N VAL A 271 -16.26 10.24 -11.84
CA VAL A 271 -16.73 9.35 -10.77
C VAL A 271 -15.68 9.31 -9.68
N VAL A 272 -16.11 9.55 -8.44
CA VAL A 272 -15.28 9.44 -7.23
C VAL A 272 -15.80 8.30 -6.38
N VAL A 273 -15.03 7.24 -6.24
CA VAL A 273 -15.32 6.13 -5.33
C VAL A 273 -14.52 6.32 -4.05
N GLY A 274 -15.20 6.37 -2.93
CA GLY A 274 -14.64 6.54 -1.59
C GLY A 274 -15.38 7.55 -0.74
N ASP A 275 -14.89 7.73 0.48
CA ASP A 275 -15.46 8.65 1.46
C ASP A 275 -14.35 9.20 2.35
N GLY A 276 -14.62 10.29 3.06
CA GLY A 276 -13.63 10.85 3.98
C GLY A 276 -13.96 12.26 4.50
N PRO A 277 -13.15 12.74 5.43
CA PRO A 277 -13.44 13.99 6.15
C PRO A 277 -13.39 15.25 5.28
N PHE A 278 -12.86 15.16 4.07
CA PHE A 278 -12.77 16.29 3.12
C PHE A 278 -13.93 16.31 2.10
N LYS A 279 -14.93 15.41 2.21
CA LYS A 279 -16.04 15.27 1.27
C LYS A 279 -16.82 16.58 1.11
N GLY A 280 -17.27 17.20 2.20
CA GLY A 280 -18.01 18.46 2.12
C GLY A 280 -17.23 19.61 1.47
N SER A 281 -15.91 19.67 1.70
CA SER A 281 -15.05 20.65 1.02
C SER A 281 -14.90 20.36 -0.48
N LEU A 282 -14.91 19.08 -0.86
CA LEU A 282 -14.87 18.66 -2.27
C LEU A 282 -16.19 19.00 -2.96
N GLU A 283 -17.34 18.73 -2.32
CA GLU A 283 -18.68 19.09 -2.82
C GLU A 283 -18.80 20.60 -3.07
N ALA A 284 -18.36 21.41 -2.12
CA ALA A 284 -18.33 22.86 -2.27
C ALA A 284 -17.44 23.30 -3.46
N ARG A 285 -16.29 22.63 -3.66
CA ARG A 285 -15.38 22.93 -4.78
C ARG A 285 -15.98 22.54 -6.12
N ILE A 286 -16.64 21.38 -6.21
CA ILE A 286 -17.38 20.90 -7.39
C ILE A 286 -18.46 21.91 -7.78
N ALA A 287 -19.25 22.37 -6.81
CA ALA A 287 -20.30 23.37 -7.03
C ALA A 287 -19.71 24.71 -7.50
N ALA A 288 -18.64 25.21 -6.86
CA ALA A 288 -17.97 26.45 -7.22
C ALA A 288 -17.35 26.43 -8.64
N ARG A 289 -17.02 25.24 -9.16
CA ARG A 289 -16.54 25.05 -10.55
C ARG A 289 -17.66 24.76 -11.56
N GLY A 290 -18.92 24.69 -11.12
CA GLY A 290 -20.06 24.41 -12.00
C GLY A 290 -20.08 23.01 -12.61
N ILE A 291 -19.36 22.04 -12.02
CA ILE A 291 -19.20 20.69 -12.59
C ILE A 291 -20.06 19.63 -11.91
N GLY A 292 -21.00 20.03 -11.05
CA GLY A 292 -21.84 19.10 -10.29
C GLY A 292 -22.65 18.13 -11.15
N ALA A 293 -23.26 18.60 -12.24
CA ALA A 293 -24.03 17.76 -13.14
C ALA A 293 -23.22 16.69 -13.89
N ARG A 294 -21.90 16.82 -13.89
CA ARG A 294 -20.95 15.90 -14.56
C ARG A 294 -20.14 15.06 -13.58
N THR A 295 -20.41 15.19 -12.26
CA THR A 295 -19.64 14.54 -11.20
C THR A 295 -20.53 13.63 -10.36
N LEU A 296 -20.14 12.38 -10.19
CA LEU A 296 -20.77 11.40 -9.32
C LEU A 296 -19.86 11.10 -8.12
N LEU A 297 -20.29 11.42 -6.92
CA LEU A 297 -19.66 10.96 -5.68
C LEU A 297 -20.35 9.65 -5.25
N ALA A 298 -19.82 8.52 -5.69
CA ALA A 298 -20.41 7.20 -5.49
C ALA A 298 -20.34 6.70 -4.03
N GLY A 299 -19.57 7.38 -3.17
CA GLY A 299 -19.36 6.91 -1.80
C GLY A 299 -18.49 5.65 -1.74
N ARG A 300 -18.59 4.94 -0.61
CA ARG A 300 -17.96 3.61 -0.47
C ARG A 300 -18.81 2.57 -1.14
N VAL A 301 -18.17 1.71 -1.91
CA VAL A 301 -18.80 0.59 -2.60
C VAL A 301 -18.10 -0.72 -2.17
N ASP A 302 -18.71 -1.86 -2.45
CA ASP A 302 -18.07 -3.17 -2.30
C ASP A 302 -17.03 -3.44 -3.41
N ASP A 303 -16.30 -4.53 -3.29
CA ASP A 303 -15.21 -4.86 -4.21
C ASP A 303 -15.75 -5.14 -5.64
N ALA A 304 -16.89 -5.79 -5.79
CA ALA A 304 -17.48 -6.07 -7.10
C ALA A 304 -17.87 -4.77 -7.82
N ALA A 305 -18.55 -3.87 -7.12
CA ALA A 305 -18.91 -2.56 -7.68
C ALA A 305 -17.68 -1.68 -7.94
N LEU A 306 -16.65 -1.75 -7.09
CA LEU A 306 -15.39 -1.03 -7.32
C LEU A 306 -14.73 -1.50 -8.62
N HIS A 307 -14.62 -2.82 -8.82
CA HIS A 307 -14.00 -3.36 -10.02
C HIS A 307 -14.86 -3.12 -11.27
N ALA A 308 -16.19 -3.11 -11.15
CA ALA A 308 -17.09 -2.67 -12.22
C ALA A 308 -16.88 -1.19 -12.60
N TRP A 309 -16.56 -0.32 -11.63
CA TRP A 309 -16.16 1.06 -11.92
C TRP A 309 -14.84 1.17 -12.65
N TYR A 310 -13.84 0.34 -12.33
CA TYR A 310 -12.62 0.29 -13.14
C TYR A 310 -12.94 -0.13 -14.57
N GLU A 311 -13.81 -1.12 -14.79
CA GLU A 311 -14.24 -1.52 -16.14
C GLU A 311 -15.08 -0.44 -16.86
N ALA A 312 -15.88 0.34 -16.15
CA ALA A 312 -16.63 1.45 -16.70
C ALA A 312 -15.75 2.65 -17.09
N ALA A 313 -14.60 2.81 -16.46
CA ALA A 313 -13.72 3.96 -16.65
C ALA A 313 -13.05 3.96 -18.05
N THR A 314 -12.84 5.14 -18.59
CA THR A 314 -11.96 5.37 -19.76
C THR A 314 -10.54 5.68 -19.29
N LEU A 315 -10.41 6.48 -18.23
CA LEU A 315 -9.15 6.92 -17.63
C LEU A 315 -9.25 6.80 -16.10
N PHE A 316 -8.17 6.39 -15.48
CA PHE A 316 -8.00 6.51 -14.04
C PHE A 316 -7.22 7.77 -13.70
N VAL A 317 -7.75 8.61 -12.79
CA VAL A 317 -7.13 9.89 -12.43
C VAL A 317 -6.79 9.92 -10.96
N HIS A 318 -5.49 10.01 -10.63
CA HIS A 318 -4.97 9.98 -9.26
C HIS A 318 -4.11 11.20 -8.93
N PRO A 319 -4.74 12.36 -8.64
CA PRO A 319 -4.06 13.65 -8.49
C PRO A 319 -3.47 13.88 -7.11
N THR A 320 -3.03 12.81 -6.46
CA THR A 320 -2.57 12.84 -5.07
C THR A 320 -1.37 13.78 -4.88
N GLN A 321 -1.32 14.47 -3.76
CA GLN A 321 -0.17 15.32 -3.37
C GLN A 321 0.88 14.52 -2.59
N TYR A 322 0.47 13.42 -1.99
CA TYR A 322 1.33 12.49 -1.28
C TYR A 322 0.80 11.05 -1.45
N GLU A 323 1.70 10.14 -1.78
CA GLU A 323 1.41 8.72 -1.92
C GLU A 323 2.59 7.89 -1.40
N GLY A 324 2.29 6.78 -0.73
CA GLY A 324 3.27 5.74 -0.51
C GLY A 324 3.36 4.86 -1.76
N SER A 325 2.70 3.72 -1.72
CA SER A 325 2.57 2.82 -2.86
C SER A 325 1.10 2.63 -3.22
N SER A 326 0.67 3.19 -4.35
CA SER A 326 -0.73 3.22 -4.77
C SER A 326 -1.19 1.87 -5.31
N ILE A 327 -2.02 1.16 -4.54
CA ILE A 327 -2.66 -0.08 -4.98
C ILE A 327 -3.77 0.21 -5.98
N VAL A 328 -4.57 1.25 -5.74
CA VAL A 328 -5.69 1.63 -6.63
C VAL A 328 -5.22 1.97 -8.06
N THR A 329 -3.99 2.47 -8.21
CA THR A 329 -3.38 2.67 -9.53
C THR A 329 -3.07 1.34 -10.21
N LEU A 330 -2.55 0.37 -9.46
CA LEU A 330 -2.28 -0.98 -9.98
C LEU A 330 -3.58 -1.72 -10.33
N GLU A 331 -4.64 -1.54 -9.53
CA GLU A 331 -5.98 -2.08 -9.84
C GLU A 331 -6.52 -1.47 -11.15
N ALA A 332 -6.43 -0.16 -11.34
CA ALA A 332 -6.83 0.49 -12.58
C ALA A 332 -6.06 -0.03 -13.80
N MET A 333 -4.74 -0.19 -13.66
CA MET A 333 -3.88 -0.75 -14.71
C MET A 333 -4.18 -2.24 -14.96
N ALA A 334 -4.53 -3.01 -13.93
CA ALA A 334 -4.99 -4.40 -14.07
C ALA A 334 -6.25 -4.47 -14.96
N HIS A 335 -7.14 -3.49 -14.85
CA HIS A 335 -8.32 -3.32 -15.71
C HIS A 335 -8.05 -2.58 -17.01
N ARG A 336 -6.79 -2.48 -17.43
CA ARG A 336 -6.37 -1.81 -18.68
C ARG A 336 -6.82 -0.36 -18.77
N ARG A 337 -6.84 0.37 -17.66
CA ARG A 337 -7.15 1.81 -17.68
C ARG A 337 -5.85 2.61 -17.75
N PRO A 338 -5.66 3.47 -18.75
CA PRO A 338 -4.57 4.43 -18.77
C PRO A 338 -4.68 5.37 -17.57
N VAL A 339 -3.55 5.81 -17.05
CA VAL A 339 -3.49 6.55 -15.79
C VAL A 339 -3.03 8.00 -16.02
N VAL A 340 -3.75 8.95 -15.45
CA VAL A 340 -3.28 10.34 -15.27
C VAL A 340 -3.01 10.54 -13.79
N ALA A 341 -1.77 10.69 -13.39
CA ALA A 341 -1.39 10.78 -11.98
C ALA A 341 -0.41 11.91 -11.70
N SER A 342 -0.34 12.30 -10.43
CA SER A 342 0.74 13.17 -9.96
C SER A 342 2.05 12.40 -9.81
N SER A 343 3.19 13.05 -10.06
CA SER A 343 4.53 12.52 -9.80
C SER A 343 4.83 12.55 -8.30
N ALA A 344 4.09 11.76 -7.50
CA ALA A 344 4.17 11.72 -6.05
C ALA A 344 4.43 10.29 -5.54
N GLY A 345 5.33 10.15 -4.58
CA GLY A 345 5.66 8.86 -3.94
C GLY A 345 6.05 7.79 -4.97
N GLY A 346 5.43 6.61 -4.88
CA GLY A 346 5.69 5.48 -5.77
C GLY A 346 4.97 5.52 -7.13
N LEU A 347 4.27 6.61 -7.49
CA LEU A 347 3.57 6.71 -8.78
C LEU A 347 4.48 6.74 -10.00
N PRO A 348 5.67 7.38 -9.96
CA PRO A 348 6.61 7.35 -11.09
C PRO A 348 7.11 5.94 -11.48
N ASP A 349 7.08 4.99 -10.55
CA ASP A 349 7.46 3.60 -10.84
C ASP A 349 6.37 2.84 -11.59
N LYS A 350 5.13 3.29 -11.51
CA LYS A 350 3.94 2.64 -12.05
C LYS A 350 3.47 3.26 -13.35
N VAL A 351 3.52 4.58 -13.45
CA VAL A 351 3.02 5.32 -14.61
C VAL A 351 4.19 5.75 -15.47
N ARG A 352 4.27 5.21 -16.68
CA ARG A 352 5.27 5.55 -17.69
C ARG A 352 4.68 6.55 -18.67
N PRO A 353 5.14 7.82 -18.69
CA PRO A 353 4.61 8.84 -19.59
C PRO A 353 4.67 8.42 -21.05
N GLY A 354 3.55 8.57 -21.78
CA GLY A 354 3.43 8.19 -23.18
C GLY A 354 3.25 6.68 -23.45
N GLU A 355 3.52 5.81 -22.45
CA GLU A 355 3.37 4.35 -22.58
C GLU A 355 2.13 3.84 -21.83
N THR A 356 1.99 4.19 -20.54
CA THR A 356 0.87 3.72 -19.71
C THR A 356 -0.02 4.85 -19.19
N GLY A 357 0.36 6.12 -19.44
CA GLY A 357 -0.39 7.28 -18.97
C GLY A 357 0.42 8.57 -18.96
N TRP A 358 0.06 9.46 -18.05
CA TRP A 358 0.65 10.79 -17.87
C TRP A 358 1.01 11.04 -16.42
N LEU A 359 2.14 11.70 -16.21
CA LEU A 359 2.56 12.22 -14.91
C LEU A 359 2.59 13.75 -14.91
N VAL A 360 2.04 14.35 -13.87
CA VAL A 360 2.00 15.80 -13.69
C VAL A 360 2.57 16.21 -12.33
N PRO A 361 3.07 17.44 -12.16
CA PRO A 361 3.49 17.91 -10.84
C PRO A 361 2.33 17.88 -9.83
N PRO A 362 2.56 17.43 -8.57
CA PRO A 362 1.54 17.43 -7.53
C PRO A 362 0.97 18.84 -7.27
N GLY A 363 -0.34 18.92 -7.10
CA GLY A 363 -1.03 20.19 -6.79
C GLY A 363 -1.18 21.15 -7.99
N ASN A 364 -0.71 20.80 -9.18
CA ASN A 364 -0.75 21.67 -10.36
C ASN A 364 -2.01 21.37 -11.21
N ALA A 365 -3.08 22.14 -11.00
CA ALA A 365 -4.35 21.97 -11.71
C ALA A 365 -4.21 22.28 -13.22
N ALA A 366 -3.35 23.24 -13.61
CA ALA A 366 -3.14 23.58 -15.03
C ALA A 366 -2.45 22.44 -15.78
N ALA A 367 -1.38 21.86 -15.21
CA ALA A 367 -0.71 20.70 -15.79
C ALA A 367 -1.65 19.48 -15.86
N LEU A 368 -2.48 19.28 -14.85
CA LEU A 368 -3.48 18.20 -14.81
C LEU A 368 -4.54 18.41 -15.91
N ALA A 369 -5.03 19.63 -16.11
CA ALA A 369 -5.96 19.96 -17.17
C ALA A 369 -5.35 19.73 -18.57
N ALA A 370 -4.09 20.12 -18.76
CA ALA A 370 -3.37 19.89 -20.02
C ALA A 370 -3.20 18.38 -20.30
N ALA A 371 -2.82 17.58 -19.31
CA ALA A 371 -2.70 16.13 -19.44
C ALA A 371 -4.05 15.46 -19.75
N LEU A 372 -5.12 15.87 -19.08
CA LEU A 372 -6.47 15.37 -19.35
C LEU A 372 -6.94 15.76 -20.75
N ARG A 373 -6.68 16.97 -21.22
CA ARG A 373 -6.99 17.40 -22.59
C ARG A 373 -6.24 16.57 -23.63
N ALA A 374 -4.95 16.30 -23.40
CA ALA A 374 -4.16 15.42 -24.27
C ALA A 374 -4.69 13.98 -24.26
N ALA A 375 -5.06 13.45 -23.08
CA ALA A 375 -5.63 12.11 -22.95
C ALA A 375 -6.98 11.96 -23.65
N MET A 376 -7.79 13.03 -23.69
CA MET A 376 -9.11 13.05 -24.33
C MET A 376 -9.07 13.51 -25.79
N ALA A 377 -7.89 13.82 -26.34
CA ALA A 377 -7.77 14.23 -27.74
C ALA A 377 -8.12 13.08 -28.69
N PRO A 378 -8.78 13.37 -29.84
CA PRO A 378 -9.02 12.36 -30.87
C PRO A 378 -7.72 11.67 -31.31
N GLY A 379 -7.76 10.34 -31.44
CA GLY A 379 -6.61 9.55 -31.87
C GLY A 379 -5.64 9.17 -30.76
N THR A 380 -5.83 9.61 -29.51
CA THR A 380 -5.01 9.15 -28.38
C THR A 380 -5.18 7.63 -28.21
N PRO A 381 -4.07 6.83 -28.19
CA PRO A 381 -4.12 5.38 -28.22
C PRO A 381 -4.40 4.77 -26.83
N LEU A 382 -5.53 5.14 -26.21
CA LEU A 382 -5.87 4.76 -24.83
C LEU A 382 -5.90 3.25 -24.64
N ASN A 383 -6.40 2.48 -25.62
CA ASN A 383 -6.47 1.02 -25.51
C ASN A 383 -5.05 0.40 -25.48
N THR A 384 -4.15 0.91 -26.31
CA THR A 384 -2.73 0.47 -26.33
C THR A 384 -2.04 0.81 -25.02
N MET A 385 -2.26 2.03 -24.49
CA MET A 385 -1.71 2.47 -23.21
C MET A 385 -2.26 1.64 -22.05
N GLY A 386 -3.55 1.32 -22.09
CA GLY A 386 -4.18 0.43 -21.09
C GLY A 386 -3.61 -0.99 -21.13
N ALA A 387 -3.41 -1.55 -22.33
CA ALA A 387 -2.79 -2.86 -22.50
C ALA A 387 -1.34 -2.87 -22.00
N ALA A 388 -0.56 -1.83 -22.28
CA ALA A 388 0.80 -1.66 -21.76
C ALA A 388 0.80 -1.56 -20.23
N GLY A 389 -0.17 -0.85 -19.64
CA GLY A 389 -0.35 -0.77 -18.20
C GLY A 389 -0.60 -2.14 -17.57
N ARG A 390 -1.49 -2.94 -18.14
CA ARG A 390 -1.76 -4.31 -17.70
C ARG A 390 -0.51 -5.20 -17.80
N ALA A 391 0.20 -5.16 -18.91
CA ALA A 391 1.44 -5.92 -19.11
C ALA A 391 2.50 -5.55 -18.08
N LEU A 392 2.63 -4.26 -17.73
CA LEU A 392 3.54 -3.81 -16.68
C LEU A 392 3.16 -4.38 -15.30
N VAL A 393 1.87 -4.40 -14.95
CA VAL A 393 1.42 -5.00 -13.69
C VAL A 393 1.71 -6.50 -13.65
N GLU A 394 1.46 -7.22 -14.72
CA GLU A 394 1.78 -8.66 -14.84
C GLU A 394 3.29 -8.92 -14.66
N ALA A 395 4.11 -8.09 -15.27
CA ALA A 395 5.56 -8.23 -15.26
C ALA A 395 6.20 -7.85 -13.90
N GLU A 396 5.69 -6.83 -13.20
CA GLU A 396 6.41 -6.24 -12.07
C GLU A 396 5.61 -6.17 -10.77
N PHE A 397 4.28 -6.04 -10.83
CA PHE A 397 3.43 -5.69 -9.70
C PHE A 397 2.35 -6.75 -9.38
N SER A 398 2.60 -8.03 -9.68
CA SER A 398 1.75 -9.14 -9.27
C SER A 398 2.22 -9.75 -7.95
N TRP A 399 1.29 -10.20 -7.10
CA TRP A 399 1.63 -10.85 -5.83
C TRP A 399 2.45 -12.13 -6.00
N VAL A 400 2.29 -12.84 -7.11
CA VAL A 400 3.14 -14.00 -7.44
C VAL A 400 4.62 -13.60 -7.47
N ARG A 401 4.93 -12.46 -8.10
CA ARG A 401 6.31 -11.95 -8.20
C ARG A 401 6.79 -11.29 -6.91
N SER A 402 5.95 -10.48 -6.27
CA SER A 402 6.32 -9.79 -5.03
C SER A 402 6.56 -10.77 -3.89
N ALA A 403 5.75 -11.83 -3.76
CA ALA A 403 5.99 -12.89 -2.80
C ALA A 403 7.26 -13.70 -3.12
N ALA A 404 7.57 -13.94 -4.39
CA ALA A 404 8.82 -14.58 -4.78
C ALA A 404 10.05 -13.72 -4.41
N ARG A 405 10.00 -12.41 -4.68
CA ARG A 405 11.06 -11.46 -4.27
C ARG A 405 11.21 -11.43 -2.75
N MET A 406 10.10 -11.38 -2.02
CA MET A 406 10.14 -11.37 -0.55
C MET A 406 10.72 -12.67 0.00
N GLN A 407 10.35 -13.83 -0.56
CA GLN A 407 10.92 -15.11 -0.16
C GLN A 407 12.43 -15.17 -0.43
N ALA A 408 12.90 -14.65 -1.56
CA ALA A 408 14.33 -14.57 -1.87
C ALA A 408 15.11 -13.73 -0.83
N VAL A 409 14.50 -12.62 -0.33
CA VAL A 409 15.08 -11.84 0.78
C VAL A 409 15.19 -12.66 2.06
N PHE A 410 14.19 -13.47 2.37
CA PHE A 410 14.22 -14.33 3.56
C PHE A 410 15.23 -15.46 3.41
N ASP A 411 15.32 -16.08 2.23
CA ASP A 411 16.28 -17.17 1.95
C ASP A 411 17.72 -16.64 1.98
N GLU A 412 17.99 -15.44 1.43
CA GLU A 412 19.30 -14.75 1.54
C GLU A 412 19.74 -14.68 3.01
N LEU A 413 18.88 -14.26 3.90
CA LEU A 413 19.21 -14.08 5.31
C LEU A 413 19.34 -15.39 6.07
N ARG A 414 18.54 -16.41 5.72
CA ARG A 414 18.62 -17.74 6.35
C ARG A 414 19.96 -18.43 6.04
N HIS A 415 20.42 -18.35 4.79
CA HIS A 415 21.68 -18.96 4.37
C HIS A 415 22.90 -18.17 4.89
N GLY A 416 22.83 -16.83 4.92
CA GLY A 416 23.90 -16.00 5.47
C GLY A 416 24.14 -16.20 6.97
N ALA A 417 23.07 -16.50 7.73
CA ALA A 417 23.21 -16.84 9.16
C ALA A 417 23.87 -18.20 9.40
N GLY A 418 23.75 -19.14 8.44
CA GLY A 418 24.39 -20.46 8.53
C GLY A 418 25.90 -20.46 8.20
N ALA A 419 26.36 -19.52 7.37
CA ALA A 419 27.78 -19.44 6.96
C ALA A 419 28.70 -18.85 8.04
N GLY A 420 28.16 -18.09 8.99
CA GLY A 420 28.92 -17.50 10.10
C GLY A 420 29.18 -18.44 11.28
N SER A 421 28.55 -19.62 11.33
CA SER A 421 28.72 -20.57 12.45
C SER A 421 29.80 -21.66 12.24
N HIS A 422 30.54 -21.63 11.11
CA HIS A 422 31.51 -22.65 10.77
C HIS A 422 32.97 -22.11 10.63
N SER A 423 33.26 -20.87 11.07
CA SER A 423 34.59 -20.30 10.98
C SER A 423 35.36 -20.17 12.31
N ASP A 424 34.88 -20.74 13.41
CA ASP A 424 35.64 -20.83 14.67
C ASP A 424 35.51 -22.26 15.24
N ALA A 425 36.31 -23.18 14.69
CA ALA A 425 36.66 -24.45 15.31
C ALA A 425 38.12 -24.80 14.99
#